data_4a27b281593b960d0012633d7c7b8218
#
_entry.id   4a27b281593b960d0012633d7c7b8218
#
_cell.length_a   1.000
_cell.length_b   1.000
_cell.length_c   1.000
_cell.angle_alpha   90.00
_cell.angle_beta   90.00
_cell.angle_gamma   90.00
#
_symmetry.space_group_name_H-M   'P 1'
#
loop_
_entity.id
_entity.type
_entity.pdbx_description
1 polymer ?
#
loop_
_entity_poly.entity_id
_entity_poly.type
_entity_poly.pdbx_seq_one_letter_code
_entity_poly.pdbx_strand_id
1 'polypeptide(L)'
;MKRKAFTLIELLVVVAIIGILAAVGVTTFGGFQEKAKISATKANHKNIVKFVSTQLMKCSLGDELILKQNPTTDTPDLCPDVLAGNANKFATQLSYHFRSLKWCNPMGWKHNSGTCLEAVETSGTVGEGYTGATKLITSSGSSSSLTIDTKYTCDPSPLTELCHGKGKSLTASIKIE
;
A
#
# COMPACT_ATOMS: atom_id res chain seq x y z
N MET A 1 0.82 54.00 26.12
CA MET A 1 0.35 53.04 25.08
C MET A 1 -1.13 52.79 25.30
N LYS A 2 -2.02 53.15 24.34
CA LYS A 2 -3.46 52.86 24.42
C LYS A 2 -3.68 51.40 24.07
N ARG A 3 -4.07 50.56 25.01
CA ARG A 3 -4.51 49.17 24.75
C ARG A 3 -5.87 49.23 24.06
N LYS A 4 -5.94 48.78 22.79
CA LYS A 4 -7.23 48.61 22.13
C LYS A 4 -7.89 47.35 22.75
N ALA A 5 -9.03 47.55 23.40
CA ALA A 5 -9.85 46.45 23.90
C ALA A 5 -10.70 45.93 22.76
N PHE A 6 -10.80 44.60 22.61
CA PHE A 6 -11.66 43.93 21.64
C PHE A 6 -13.14 44.12 22.04
N THR A 7 -13.98 44.43 21.09
CA THR A 7 -15.42 44.53 21.34
C THR A 7 -16.04 43.12 21.37
N LEU A 8 -17.09 42.97 22.15
CA LEU A 8 -17.79 41.69 22.30
C LEU A 8 -18.41 41.23 20.96
N ILE A 9 -18.84 42.17 20.11
CA ILE A 9 -19.40 41.90 18.80
C ILE A 9 -18.34 41.39 17.79
N GLU A 10 -17.09 41.92 17.86
CA GLU A 10 -16.00 41.44 17.01
C GLU A 10 -15.70 39.97 17.30
N LEU A 11 -15.70 39.56 18.55
CA LEU A 11 -15.47 38.17 18.94
C LEU A 11 -16.63 37.29 18.50
N LEU A 12 -17.86 37.74 18.68
CA LEU A 12 -19.07 36.97 18.33
C LEU A 12 -19.15 36.68 16.81
N VAL A 13 -18.85 37.68 15.98
CA VAL A 13 -18.85 37.51 14.51
C VAL A 13 -17.77 36.54 14.09
N VAL A 14 -16.57 36.58 14.66
CA VAL A 14 -15.48 35.66 14.31
C VAL A 14 -15.83 34.22 14.66
N VAL A 15 -16.38 33.95 15.86
CA VAL A 15 -16.75 32.57 16.22
C VAL A 15 -17.93 32.05 15.39
N ALA A 16 -18.86 32.92 14.98
CA ALA A 16 -19.95 32.54 14.09
C ALA A 16 -19.43 32.12 12.72
N ILE A 17 -18.48 32.86 12.12
CA ILE A 17 -17.89 32.53 10.83
C ILE A 17 -17.09 31.23 10.94
N ILE A 18 -16.27 31.06 11.97
CA ILE A 18 -15.52 29.81 12.20
C ILE A 18 -16.47 28.63 12.35
N GLY A 19 -17.58 28.79 13.08
CA GLY A 19 -18.59 27.75 13.26
C GLY A 19 -19.20 27.28 11.95
N ILE A 20 -19.56 28.22 11.06
CA ILE A 20 -20.10 27.89 9.73
C ILE A 20 -19.04 27.19 8.86
N LEU A 21 -17.81 27.69 8.83
CA LEU A 21 -16.73 27.09 8.06
C LEU A 21 -16.39 25.68 8.56
N ALA A 22 -16.36 25.47 9.86
CA ALA A 22 -16.12 24.17 10.46
C ALA A 22 -17.23 23.16 10.12
N ALA A 23 -18.49 23.58 10.18
CA ALA A 23 -19.63 22.70 9.86
C ALA A 23 -19.59 22.18 8.43
N VAL A 24 -19.19 22.98 7.45
CA VAL A 24 -19.06 22.56 6.05
C VAL A 24 -17.74 21.82 5.80
N GLY A 25 -16.66 22.24 6.47
CA GLY A 25 -15.32 21.68 6.25
C GLY A 25 -15.21 20.21 6.67
N VAL A 26 -15.78 19.82 7.80
CA VAL A 26 -15.64 18.46 8.34
C VAL A 26 -16.30 17.40 7.42
N THR A 27 -17.45 17.67 6.87
CA THR A 27 -18.18 16.72 6.00
C THR A 27 -17.50 16.49 4.64
N THR A 28 -16.86 17.51 4.09
CA THR A 28 -16.16 17.41 2.80
C THR A 28 -14.79 16.76 2.94
N PHE A 29 -14.09 16.99 4.05
CA PHE A 29 -12.73 16.49 4.26
C PHE A 29 -12.66 14.95 4.35
N GLY A 30 -13.65 14.29 4.96
CA GLY A 30 -13.69 12.82 5.09
C GLY A 30 -13.67 12.11 3.73
N GLY A 31 -14.47 12.59 2.77
CA GLY A 31 -14.53 11.99 1.44
C GLY A 31 -13.25 12.20 0.60
N PHE A 32 -12.52 13.29 0.83
CA PHE A 32 -11.24 13.53 0.18
C PHE A 32 -10.14 12.60 0.71
N GLN A 33 -10.10 12.37 2.02
CA GLN A 33 -9.14 11.46 2.63
C GLN A 33 -9.28 10.03 2.12
N GLU A 34 -10.52 9.53 2.00
CA GLU A 34 -10.77 8.20 1.47
C GLU A 34 -10.31 8.07 0.01
N LYS A 35 -10.69 9.02 -0.84
CA LYS A 35 -10.23 9.05 -2.24
C LYS A 35 -8.71 9.13 -2.35
N ALA A 36 -8.06 9.89 -1.48
CA ALA A 36 -6.60 9.99 -1.45
C ALA A 36 -5.95 8.65 -1.08
N LYS A 37 -6.48 7.93 -0.08
CA LYS A 37 -6.01 6.60 0.31
C LYS A 37 -6.19 5.58 -0.81
N ILE A 38 -7.34 5.57 -1.48
CA ILE A 38 -7.60 4.72 -2.65
C ILE A 38 -6.61 5.03 -3.78
N SER A 39 -6.37 6.31 -4.06
CA SER A 39 -5.42 6.73 -5.08
C SER A 39 -3.99 6.30 -4.74
N ALA A 40 -3.57 6.46 -3.49
CA ALA A 40 -2.27 6.01 -3.00
C ALA A 40 -2.11 4.49 -3.13
N THR A 41 -3.13 3.71 -2.79
CA THR A 41 -3.13 2.25 -2.95
C THR A 41 -2.96 1.83 -4.41
N LYS A 42 -3.68 2.49 -5.33
CA LYS A 42 -3.54 2.25 -6.78
C LYS A 42 -2.16 2.63 -7.30
N ALA A 43 -1.59 3.73 -6.81
CA ALA A 43 -0.23 4.14 -7.16
C ALA A 43 0.81 3.13 -6.65
N ASN A 44 0.67 2.64 -5.42
CA ASN A 44 1.54 1.59 -4.87
C ASN A 44 1.49 0.32 -5.72
N HIS A 45 0.30 -0.14 -6.12
CA HIS A 45 0.18 -1.29 -7.02
C HIS A 45 0.99 -1.10 -8.30
N LYS A 46 0.81 0.04 -8.98
CA LYS A 46 1.56 0.34 -10.22
C LYS A 46 3.07 0.38 -9.99
N ASN A 47 3.50 0.96 -8.88
CA ASN A 47 4.93 1.03 -8.53
C ASN A 47 5.52 -0.35 -8.27
N ILE A 48 4.78 -1.23 -7.57
CA ILE A 48 5.21 -2.62 -7.32
C ILE A 48 5.31 -3.38 -8.65
N VAL A 49 4.29 -3.31 -9.50
CA VAL A 49 4.30 -3.98 -10.82
C VAL A 49 5.49 -3.49 -11.64
N LYS A 50 5.69 -2.18 -11.72
CA LYS A 50 6.83 -1.60 -12.46
C LYS A 50 8.17 -2.04 -11.88
N PHE A 51 8.29 -2.03 -10.54
CA PHE A 51 9.52 -2.47 -9.86
C PHE A 51 9.84 -3.93 -10.20
N VAL A 52 8.87 -4.83 -10.02
CA VAL A 52 9.02 -6.26 -10.32
C VAL A 52 9.43 -6.48 -11.77
N SER A 53 8.72 -5.85 -12.73
CA SER A 53 9.05 -5.98 -14.15
C SER A 53 10.46 -5.47 -14.47
N THR A 54 10.90 -4.39 -13.82
CA THR A 54 12.25 -3.86 -13.99
C THR A 54 13.30 -4.81 -13.43
N GLN A 55 13.04 -5.44 -12.28
CA GLN A 55 13.98 -6.42 -11.69
C GLN A 55 14.11 -7.68 -12.58
N LEU A 56 13.01 -8.18 -13.12
CA LEU A 56 13.03 -9.31 -14.05
C LEU A 56 13.79 -8.97 -15.34
N MET A 57 13.60 -7.76 -15.87
CA MET A 57 14.34 -7.30 -17.04
C MET A 57 15.86 -7.24 -16.76
N LYS A 58 16.29 -6.83 -15.59
CA LYS A 58 17.71 -6.86 -15.19
C LYS A 58 18.27 -8.28 -15.29
N CYS A 59 17.57 -9.26 -14.73
CA CYS A 59 18.00 -10.66 -14.83
C CYS A 59 18.12 -11.15 -16.27
N SER A 60 17.18 -10.77 -17.14
CA SER A 60 17.25 -11.16 -18.57
C SER A 60 18.38 -10.46 -19.34
N LEU A 61 18.89 -9.34 -18.84
CA LEU A 61 20.04 -8.62 -19.39
C LEU A 61 21.38 -9.11 -18.81
N GLY A 62 21.37 -10.00 -17.84
CA GLY A 62 22.57 -10.53 -17.18
C GLY A 62 23.07 -9.65 -16.03
N ASP A 63 22.26 -8.70 -15.57
CA ASP A 63 22.55 -7.90 -14.37
C ASP A 63 22.16 -8.68 -13.10
N GLU A 64 22.76 -8.32 -11.97
CA GLU A 64 22.41 -8.88 -10.66
C GLU A 64 21.09 -8.31 -10.12
N LEU A 65 20.32 -9.16 -9.45
CA LEU A 65 19.11 -8.78 -8.72
C LEU A 65 19.36 -8.90 -7.21
N ILE A 66 19.63 -7.78 -6.56
CA ILE A 66 19.88 -7.70 -5.14
C ILE A 66 18.73 -6.92 -4.47
N LEU A 67 18.10 -7.52 -3.49
CA LEU A 67 17.01 -6.93 -2.71
C LEU A 67 17.43 -6.72 -1.25
N LYS A 68 16.77 -5.81 -0.56
CA LYS A 68 16.94 -5.66 0.90
C LYS A 68 16.23 -6.81 1.62
N GLN A 69 16.94 -7.58 2.42
CA GLN A 69 16.38 -8.58 3.30
C GLN A 69 15.93 -7.96 4.63
N ASN A 70 16.68 -6.96 5.09
CA ASN A 70 16.35 -6.10 6.23
C ASN A 70 17.05 -4.73 6.01
N PRO A 71 16.89 -3.73 6.89
CA PRO A 71 17.48 -2.41 6.68
C PRO A 71 19.01 -2.39 6.49
N THR A 72 19.71 -3.42 6.96
CA THR A 72 21.19 -3.49 6.96
C THR A 72 21.77 -4.61 6.09
N THR A 73 20.94 -5.54 5.62
CA THR A 73 21.41 -6.74 4.90
C THR A 73 20.73 -6.83 3.54
N ASP A 74 21.53 -7.09 2.52
CA ASP A 74 21.07 -7.38 1.17
C ASP A 74 20.98 -8.90 0.94
N THR A 75 20.15 -9.31 -0.02
CA THR A 75 20.13 -10.70 -0.51
C THR A 75 21.37 -10.97 -1.36
N PRO A 76 21.81 -12.23 -1.50
CA PRO A 76 22.63 -12.59 -2.64
C PRO A 76 21.86 -12.33 -3.95
N ASP A 77 22.55 -12.47 -5.08
CA ASP A 77 21.89 -12.37 -6.40
C ASP A 77 20.76 -13.37 -6.54
N LEU A 78 19.58 -12.87 -6.87
CA LEU A 78 18.36 -13.67 -7.01
C LEU A 78 18.06 -14.06 -8.46
N CYS A 79 18.83 -13.57 -9.43
CA CYS A 79 18.58 -13.87 -10.84
C CYS A 79 18.64 -15.38 -11.16
N PRO A 80 19.58 -16.18 -10.60
CA PRO A 80 19.58 -17.63 -10.82
C PRO A 80 18.26 -18.29 -10.36
N ASP A 81 17.71 -17.86 -9.22
CA ASP A 81 16.43 -18.39 -8.72
C ASP A 81 15.24 -17.96 -9.59
N VAL A 82 15.24 -16.72 -10.04
CA VAL A 82 14.21 -16.16 -10.93
C VAL A 82 14.21 -16.90 -12.26
N LEU A 83 15.37 -17.03 -12.90
CA LEU A 83 15.51 -17.75 -14.19
C LEU A 83 15.23 -19.25 -14.08
N ALA A 84 15.38 -19.84 -12.89
CA ALA A 84 14.95 -21.20 -12.59
C ALA A 84 13.44 -21.32 -12.31
N GLY A 85 12.69 -20.22 -12.42
CA GLY A 85 11.25 -20.21 -12.20
C GLY A 85 10.83 -20.27 -10.71
N ASN A 86 11.70 -19.94 -9.77
CA ASN A 86 11.39 -19.99 -8.34
C ASN A 86 10.60 -18.76 -7.87
N ALA A 87 9.35 -18.65 -8.32
CA ALA A 87 8.45 -17.55 -8.02
C ALA A 87 8.25 -17.34 -6.51
N ASN A 88 8.20 -18.42 -5.72
CA ASN A 88 7.98 -18.32 -4.26
C ASN A 88 9.13 -17.63 -3.55
N LYS A 89 10.37 -17.99 -3.86
CA LYS A 89 11.54 -17.37 -3.27
C LYS A 89 11.60 -15.89 -3.63
N PHE A 90 11.36 -15.58 -4.89
CA PHE A 90 11.33 -14.19 -5.37
C PHE A 90 10.24 -13.35 -4.68
N ALA A 91 9.00 -13.86 -4.61
CA ALA A 91 7.90 -13.17 -3.92
C ALA A 91 8.21 -12.91 -2.43
N THR A 92 8.79 -13.90 -1.75
CA THR A 92 9.19 -13.77 -0.35
C THR A 92 10.23 -12.68 -0.16
N GLN A 93 11.27 -12.65 -1.00
CA GLN A 93 12.30 -11.62 -0.92
C GLN A 93 11.78 -10.23 -1.29
N LEU A 94 10.85 -10.13 -2.25
CA LEU A 94 10.15 -8.88 -2.56
C LEU A 94 9.39 -8.33 -1.35
N SER A 95 8.68 -9.18 -0.61
CA SER A 95 7.93 -8.74 0.58
C SER A 95 8.88 -8.20 1.66
N TYR A 96 9.99 -8.88 1.91
CA TYR A 96 11.01 -8.40 2.84
C TYR A 96 11.62 -7.08 2.37
N HIS A 97 11.88 -6.93 1.07
CA HIS A 97 12.40 -5.70 0.50
C HIS A 97 11.48 -4.51 0.79
N PHE A 98 10.19 -4.62 0.46
CA PHE A 98 9.23 -3.55 0.71
C PHE A 98 9.00 -3.28 2.20
N ARG A 99 9.04 -4.31 3.04
CA ARG A 99 9.01 -4.18 4.50
C ARG A 99 10.23 -3.40 5.01
N SER A 100 11.42 -3.69 4.51
CA SER A 100 12.66 -3.00 4.91
C SER A 100 12.64 -1.52 4.55
N LEU A 101 11.95 -1.15 3.47
CA LEU A 101 11.71 0.23 3.04
C LEU A 101 10.60 0.93 3.84
N LYS A 102 10.01 0.24 4.82
CA LYS A 102 8.91 0.76 5.65
C LYS A 102 7.70 1.24 4.84
N TRP A 103 7.39 0.56 3.75
CA TRP A 103 6.18 0.84 2.99
C TRP A 103 4.95 0.46 3.81
N CYS A 104 4.21 1.48 4.24
CA CYS A 104 3.01 1.31 5.03
C CYS A 104 1.76 1.22 4.15
N ASN A 105 0.78 0.46 4.63
CA ASN A 105 -0.53 0.40 4.00
C ASN A 105 -1.19 1.79 4.01
N PRO A 106 -1.56 2.36 2.84
CA PRO A 106 -2.15 3.70 2.75
C PRO A 106 -3.48 3.84 3.48
N MET A 107 -4.19 2.75 3.73
CA MET A 107 -5.46 2.78 4.48
C MET A 107 -5.27 3.04 5.98
N GLY A 108 -4.01 3.00 6.45
CA GLY A 108 -3.65 3.35 7.82
C GLY A 108 -3.84 2.22 8.82
N TRP A 109 -3.93 0.98 8.36
CA TRP A 109 -3.95 -0.20 9.22
C TRP A 109 -2.67 -0.32 10.03
N LYS A 110 -2.80 -0.73 11.28
CA LYS A 110 -1.67 -0.89 12.21
C LYS A 110 -1.73 -2.25 12.88
N HIS A 111 -0.55 -2.78 13.20
CA HIS A 111 -0.42 -3.90 14.11
C HIS A 111 -0.85 -3.51 15.54
N ASN A 112 -1.14 -4.50 16.38
CA ASN A 112 -1.43 -4.27 17.80
C ASN A 112 -0.29 -3.53 18.54
N SER A 113 0.94 -3.62 18.03
CA SER A 113 2.10 -2.87 18.50
C SER A 113 2.13 -1.39 18.09
N GLY A 114 1.14 -0.90 17.33
CA GLY A 114 1.06 0.47 16.84
C GLY A 114 1.91 0.76 15.59
N THR A 115 2.72 -0.20 15.13
CA THR A 115 3.46 -0.08 13.86
C THR A 115 2.50 -0.20 12.67
N CYS A 116 2.82 0.44 11.55
CA CYS A 116 1.99 0.31 10.35
C CYS A 116 2.05 -1.11 9.79
N LEU A 117 0.90 -1.60 9.27
CA LEU A 117 0.89 -2.83 8.48
C LEU A 117 1.62 -2.61 7.17
N GLU A 118 2.29 -3.66 6.73
CA GLU A 118 3.03 -3.64 5.48
C GLU A 118 2.09 -3.42 4.29
N ALA A 119 2.59 -2.69 3.29
CA ALA A 119 1.87 -2.50 2.04
C ALA A 119 1.97 -3.73 1.12
N VAL A 120 2.90 -4.65 1.37
CA VAL A 120 3.15 -5.84 0.53
C VAL A 120 3.28 -7.09 1.39
N GLU A 121 2.54 -8.13 1.05
CA GLU A 121 2.48 -9.42 1.76
C GLU A 121 2.56 -10.60 0.77
N THR A 122 3.06 -11.74 1.24
CA THR A 122 3.17 -12.98 0.43
C THR A 122 2.22 -14.09 0.86
N SER A 123 1.45 -13.93 1.92
CA SER A 123 0.71 -15.03 2.51
C SER A 123 -0.81 -14.87 2.40
N GLY A 124 -1.50 -15.99 2.22
CA GLY A 124 -2.95 -16.13 2.31
C GLY A 124 -3.70 -16.10 0.99
N THR A 125 -4.91 -16.62 1.00
CA THR A 125 -5.84 -16.63 -0.14
C THR A 125 -6.23 -15.20 -0.56
N VAL A 126 -6.51 -14.99 -1.85
CA VAL A 126 -6.99 -13.72 -2.47
C VAL A 126 -8.31 -13.22 -1.85
N GLY A 127 -8.65 -13.51 -0.69
CA GLY A 127 -9.87 -13.07 -0.01
C GLY A 127 -9.60 -12.45 1.36
N GLU A 128 -8.45 -12.73 1.93
CA GLU A 128 -8.15 -12.46 3.33
C GLU A 128 -7.02 -11.45 3.48
N GLY A 129 -7.17 -10.26 2.94
CA GLY A 129 -6.17 -9.21 3.09
C GLY A 129 -6.80 -7.90 3.51
N TYR A 130 -6.05 -7.13 4.23
CA TYR A 130 -6.44 -5.76 4.56
C TYR A 130 -6.54 -4.91 3.29
N THR A 131 -7.61 -4.14 3.18
CA THR A 131 -7.72 -3.13 2.11
C THR A 131 -6.50 -2.23 2.13
N GLY A 132 -5.93 -1.98 0.96
CA GLY A 132 -4.73 -1.16 0.80
C GLY A 132 -3.42 -1.94 0.77
N ALA A 133 -3.41 -3.22 1.16
CA ALA A 133 -2.26 -4.09 1.01
C ALA A 133 -2.21 -4.73 -0.39
N THR A 134 -1.01 -4.98 -0.87
CA THR A 134 -0.73 -5.72 -2.10
C THR A 134 -0.25 -7.13 -1.73
N LYS A 135 -0.90 -8.14 -2.26
CA LYS A 135 -0.48 -9.53 -2.10
C LYS A 135 0.32 -9.99 -3.30
N LEU A 136 1.41 -10.69 -3.02
CA LEU A 136 2.23 -11.39 -3.99
C LEU A 136 1.87 -12.86 -3.93
N ILE A 137 1.16 -13.33 -4.94
CA ILE A 137 0.62 -14.70 -5.01
C ILE A 137 1.39 -15.44 -6.07
N THR A 138 1.92 -16.60 -5.71
CA THR A 138 2.64 -17.45 -6.64
C THR A 138 1.80 -18.67 -7.00
N SER A 139 1.76 -19.04 -8.27
CA SER A 139 1.21 -20.33 -8.70
C SER A 139 2.30 -21.39 -8.62
N SER A 140 2.02 -22.48 -7.92
CA SER A 140 2.85 -23.68 -7.97
C SER A 140 2.41 -24.56 -9.15
N GLY A 141 3.24 -24.68 -10.18
CA GLY A 141 2.96 -25.48 -11.38
C GLY A 141 4.00 -25.25 -12.47
N SER A 142 3.83 -25.89 -13.62
CA SER A 142 4.76 -25.85 -14.77
C SER A 142 5.00 -24.44 -15.36
N SER A 143 4.25 -23.44 -14.96
CA SER A 143 4.46 -22.04 -15.34
C SER A 143 4.58 -21.22 -14.08
N SER A 144 5.80 -20.85 -13.75
CA SER A 144 6.05 -19.99 -12.62
C SER A 144 5.53 -18.59 -12.90
N SER A 145 4.49 -18.18 -12.22
CA SER A 145 3.94 -16.84 -12.34
C SER A 145 3.79 -16.18 -10.98
N LEU A 146 4.01 -14.87 -10.96
CA LEU A 146 3.78 -14.00 -9.85
C LEU A 146 2.56 -13.14 -10.14
N THR A 147 1.52 -13.31 -9.36
CA THR A 147 0.33 -12.45 -9.41
C THR A 147 0.42 -11.41 -8.30
N ILE A 148 0.29 -10.15 -8.70
CA ILE A 148 0.28 -8.99 -7.82
C ILE A 148 -1.17 -8.54 -7.71
N ASP A 149 -1.79 -8.76 -6.57
CA ASP A 149 -3.19 -8.41 -6.31
C ASP A 149 -3.31 -7.37 -5.21
N THR A 150 -4.03 -6.27 -5.48
CA THR A 150 -4.20 -5.16 -4.54
C THR A 150 -5.67 -4.82 -4.39
N LYS A 151 -6.21 -5.03 -3.22
CA LYS A 151 -7.57 -4.66 -2.89
C LYS A 151 -7.61 -3.21 -2.40
N TYR A 152 -8.41 -2.34 -3.03
CA TYR A 152 -8.48 -0.91 -2.73
C TYR A 152 -9.83 -0.40 -2.25
N THR A 153 -10.88 -1.21 -2.32
CA THR A 153 -12.20 -0.90 -1.72
C THR A 153 -12.78 -2.12 -1.07
N CYS A 154 -13.57 -1.90 -0.03
CA CYS A 154 -14.48 -2.90 0.54
C CYS A 154 -15.91 -2.54 0.20
N ASP A 155 -16.78 -3.54 0.07
CA ASP A 155 -18.20 -3.35 -0.10
C ASP A 155 -18.94 -4.26 0.92
N PRO A 156 -19.75 -3.71 1.84
CA PRO A 156 -20.06 -2.29 2.03
C PRO A 156 -19.01 -1.53 2.85
N SER A 157 -18.87 -0.23 2.54
CA SER A 157 -18.15 0.73 3.40
C SER A 157 -18.90 0.86 4.76
N PRO A 158 -18.21 1.04 5.90
CA PRO A 158 -16.95 1.75 6.08
C PRO A 158 -15.71 0.86 6.22
N LEU A 159 -14.56 1.42 5.88
CA LEU A 159 -13.22 0.79 5.87
C LEU A 159 -12.68 0.41 7.28
N THR A 160 -13.54 0.05 8.22
CA THR A 160 -13.17 -0.18 9.62
C THR A 160 -12.92 -1.64 9.96
N GLU A 161 -13.22 -2.58 9.06
CA GLU A 161 -13.06 -4.00 9.30
C GLU A 161 -12.32 -4.71 8.16
N LEU A 162 -11.77 -5.89 8.45
CA LEU A 162 -11.17 -6.80 7.47
C LEU A 162 -12.12 -7.02 6.29
N CYS A 163 -11.63 -6.77 5.08
CA CYS A 163 -12.37 -7.06 3.86
C CYS A 163 -12.52 -8.57 3.66
N HIS A 164 -13.53 -9.15 4.26
CA HIS A 164 -13.94 -10.51 3.93
C HIS A 164 -14.89 -10.46 2.72
N GLY A 165 -14.37 -10.74 1.53
CA GLY A 165 -15.20 -10.92 0.34
C GLY A 165 -15.16 -9.80 -0.71
N LYS A 166 -16.29 -9.19 -1.00
CA LYS A 166 -16.48 -8.32 -2.16
C LYS A 166 -15.78 -6.97 -2.02
N GLY A 167 -14.86 -6.67 -2.92
CA GLY A 167 -14.20 -5.38 -3.02
C GLY A 167 -13.57 -5.22 -4.40
N LYS A 168 -13.20 -4.01 -4.77
CA LYS A 168 -12.49 -3.76 -6.03
C LYS A 168 -11.01 -4.00 -5.82
N SER A 169 -10.41 -4.78 -6.72
CA SER A 169 -8.97 -5.05 -6.76
C SER A 169 -8.33 -4.65 -8.08
N LEU A 170 -7.04 -4.50 -8.06
CA LEU A 170 -6.18 -4.44 -9.24
C LEU A 170 -5.33 -5.69 -9.24
N THR A 171 -5.25 -6.37 -10.36
CA THR A 171 -4.47 -7.60 -10.51
C THR A 171 -3.55 -7.48 -11.70
N ALA A 172 -2.28 -7.83 -11.51
CA ALA A 172 -1.31 -7.97 -12.57
C ALA A 172 -0.62 -9.33 -12.41
N SER A 173 -0.51 -10.09 -13.50
CA SER A 173 0.21 -11.35 -13.53
C SER A 173 1.47 -11.21 -14.36
N ILE A 174 2.59 -11.62 -13.80
CA ILE A 174 3.91 -11.56 -14.42
C ILE A 174 4.45 -13.00 -14.50
N LYS A 175 4.79 -13.45 -15.70
CA LYS A 175 5.41 -14.74 -15.91
C LYS A 175 6.88 -14.68 -15.54
N ILE A 176 7.37 -15.67 -14.82
CA ILE A 176 8.76 -15.80 -14.39
C ILE A 176 9.32 -17.00 -15.16
N GLU A 177 10.10 -16.69 -16.16
CA GLU A 177 10.77 -17.69 -17.02
C GLU A 177 12.27 -17.56 -16.94
#